data_418a4554eb972cc0a111ac4679bb3a70
#
_entry.id   418a4554eb972cc0a111ac4679bb3a70
#
_cell.length_a   1.000
_cell.length_b   1.000
_cell.length_c   1.000
_cell.angle_alpha   90.00
_cell.angle_beta   90.00
_cell.angle_gamma   90.00
#
_symmetry.space_group_name_H-M   'P 1'
#
loop_
_entity.id
_entity.type
_entity.pdbx_description
1 polymer ?
#
loop_
_entity_poly.entity_id
_entity_poly.type
_entity_poly.pdbx_seq_one_letter_code
_entity_poly.pdbx_strand_id
1 'polypeptide(L)'
;MNILFVSSEVAPFSKSGGLADVAGALPSALARLGHQVLVVTPLYRTVRDRRVRALGRPLTLEFPFGTERVWLHEAQVAEGHRVLLLGHGVYDRDGLYGDGRGEFGDNARRFALLSVGALSAAQAVGFQPDVVHLNDWQAGLGALALRAGYEGTALGRAKSVLTLHNLAYQGNFPREVMGELGLPRELFTSEGLEFHGQVSFLKAGILYSDAVTAVSPTYARDIQTPEGGNGLDGLLRARRHALTGIVNGIDVAEWNPETDVHLPARYSAQDFSGKAACKAAVLQSFGLVPAPDVPLFVFVSRLADQKGFDLLIPALERLLRQHDVRVLGLGTGEKWMEEALAGLTARSGGKMGMYVGYQEQLAHVLEAAGDFFLMPSRFEPCGLNQMYSQRYGTVPLVRATGGLADTVVDVGTGDGTGITFEGYDSGALWHALERAVWMYRDGAAMQDARLRGMAQDFSWERSARAYDAVYRG
;
A
#
# COMPACT_ATOMS: atom_id res chain seq x y z
N MET A 1 -7.78 23.76 -5.36
CA MET A 1 -7.36 23.22 -6.67
C MET A 1 -8.27 22.09 -7.05
N ASN A 2 -8.39 21.86 -8.36
CA ASN A 2 -9.04 20.69 -8.92
C ASN A 2 -7.99 19.59 -9.17
N ILE A 3 -8.16 18.41 -8.60
CA ILE A 3 -7.20 17.31 -8.67
C ILE A 3 -7.85 16.14 -9.39
N LEU A 4 -7.31 15.74 -10.54
CA LEU A 4 -7.65 14.47 -11.19
C LEU A 4 -6.71 13.40 -10.64
N PHE A 5 -7.27 12.43 -9.92
CA PHE A 5 -6.53 11.35 -9.28
C PHE A 5 -6.80 10.03 -10.01
N VAL A 6 -5.78 9.45 -10.65
CA VAL A 6 -5.92 8.25 -11.47
C VAL A 6 -5.30 7.05 -10.77
N SER A 7 -6.09 6.02 -10.53
CA SER A 7 -5.65 4.80 -9.85
C SER A 7 -6.31 3.56 -10.43
N SER A 8 -5.57 2.46 -10.49
CA SER A 8 -6.09 1.17 -10.95
C SER A 8 -7.00 0.49 -9.94
N GLU A 9 -6.92 0.85 -8.68
CA GLU A 9 -7.78 0.34 -7.61
C GLU A 9 -8.09 1.46 -6.60
N VAL A 10 -9.27 1.42 -6.02
CA VAL A 10 -9.79 2.42 -5.06
C VAL A 10 -10.72 1.75 -4.07
N ALA A 11 -10.40 1.76 -2.78
CA ALA A 11 -11.32 1.28 -1.75
C ALA A 11 -12.52 2.23 -1.60
N PRO A 12 -13.74 1.70 -1.38
CA PRO A 12 -14.12 0.30 -1.23
C PRO A 12 -14.51 -0.39 -2.54
N PHE A 13 -14.33 0.23 -3.71
CA PHE A 13 -14.81 -0.27 -5.01
C PHE A 13 -13.99 -1.46 -5.50
N SER A 14 -12.66 -1.37 -5.38
CA SER A 14 -11.74 -2.44 -5.80
C SER A 14 -10.49 -2.40 -4.95
N LYS A 15 -9.99 -3.58 -4.51
CA LYS A 15 -8.81 -3.68 -3.65
C LYS A 15 -8.07 -4.99 -3.88
N SER A 16 -6.77 -4.89 -4.08
CA SER A 16 -5.82 -6.01 -4.04
C SER A 16 -4.63 -5.73 -3.11
N GLY A 17 -4.36 -4.47 -2.82
CA GLY A 17 -3.22 -4.06 -2.00
C GLY A 17 -3.40 -2.67 -1.37
N GLY A 18 -2.30 -2.12 -0.82
CA GLY A 18 -2.29 -0.83 -0.14
C GLY A 18 -2.58 0.38 -1.04
N LEU A 19 -2.40 0.25 -2.37
CA LEU A 19 -2.77 1.30 -3.32
C LEU A 19 -4.25 1.68 -3.21
N ALA A 20 -5.13 0.67 -3.05
CA ALA A 20 -6.57 0.91 -2.90
C ALA A 20 -6.89 1.74 -1.64
N ASP A 21 -6.21 1.47 -0.52
CA ASP A 21 -6.38 2.21 0.72
C ASP A 21 -5.95 3.68 0.55
N VAL A 22 -4.81 3.91 -0.08
CA VAL A 22 -4.34 5.27 -0.41
C VAL A 22 -5.34 5.99 -1.32
N ALA A 23 -5.77 5.35 -2.41
CA ALA A 23 -6.68 5.96 -3.39
C ALA A 23 -8.11 6.14 -2.85
N GLY A 24 -8.49 5.44 -1.80
CA GLY A 24 -9.75 5.65 -1.09
C GLY A 24 -9.69 6.78 -0.07
N ALA A 25 -8.55 6.94 0.61
CA ALA A 25 -8.44 7.83 1.77
C ALA A 25 -7.78 9.19 1.46
N LEU A 26 -6.66 9.23 0.72
CA LEU A 26 -5.97 10.48 0.38
C LEU A 26 -6.87 11.48 -0.36
N PRO A 27 -7.69 11.10 -1.37
CA PRO A 27 -8.61 12.03 -2.02
C PRO A 27 -9.60 12.70 -1.06
N SER A 28 -10.12 11.93 -0.10
CA SER A 28 -11.02 12.47 0.94
C SER A 28 -10.29 13.45 1.87
N ALA A 29 -9.04 13.17 2.22
CA ALA A 29 -8.23 14.08 3.04
C ALA A 29 -7.88 15.37 2.29
N LEU A 30 -7.56 15.29 0.99
CA LEU A 30 -7.35 16.45 0.13
C LEU A 30 -8.63 17.30 -0.01
N ALA A 31 -9.79 16.65 -0.13
CA ALA A 31 -11.08 17.35 -0.17
C ALA A 31 -11.35 18.12 1.13
N ARG A 32 -11.00 17.55 2.30
CA ARG A 32 -11.08 18.26 3.58
C ARG A 32 -10.14 19.47 3.67
N LEU A 33 -9.07 19.51 2.89
CA LEU A 33 -8.20 20.69 2.74
C LEU A 33 -8.76 21.74 1.76
N GLY A 34 -9.97 21.53 1.21
CA GLY A 34 -10.65 22.45 0.32
C GLY A 34 -10.37 22.24 -1.17
N HIS A 35 -9.79 21.10 -1.56
CA HIS A 35 -9.64 20.74 -2.97
C HIS A 35 -10.91 20.06 -3.52
N GLN A 36 -11.10 20.13 -4.84
CA GLN A 36 -12.07 19.30 -5.56
C GLN A 36 -11.31 18.13 -6.17
N VAL A 37 -11.64 16.92 -5.76
CA VAL A 37 -10.93 15.71 -6.20
C VAL A 37 -11.85 14.82 -7.02
N LEU A 38 -11.42 14.53 -8.25
CA LEU A 38 -12.04 13.57 -9.15
C LEU A 38 -11.13 12.35 -9.26
N VAL A 39 -11.50 11.26 -8.64
CA VAL A 39 -10.79 9.98 -8.78
C VAL A 39 -11.31 9.26 -10.02
N VAL A 40 -10.42 8.67 -10.82
CA VAL A 40 -10.77 7.83 -11.97
C VAL A 40 -10.15 6.46 -11.82
N THR A 41 -10.98 5.42 -11.95
CA THR A 41 -10.60 4.00 -11.78
C THR A 41 -11.39 3.10 -12.74
N PRO A 42 -10.93 1.87 -13.05
CA PRO A 42 -11.74 0.91 -13.81
C PRO A 42 -13.00 0.46 -13.05
N LEU A 43 -14.07 0.22 -13.78
CA LEU A 43 -15.24 -0.49 -13.25
C LEU A 43 -15.03 -2.01 -13.38
N TYR A 44 -14.46 -2.62 -12.37
CA TYR A 44 -14.25 -4.07 -12.36
C TYR A 44 -15.54 -4.84 -12.07
N ARG A 45 -15.61 -6.09 -12.52
CA ARG A 45 -16.75 -7.01 -12.29
C ARG A 45 -17.15 -7.11 -10.82
N THR A 46 -16.19 -7.00 -9.91
CA THR A 46 -16.40 -7.14 -8.47
C THR A 46 -17.08 -5.94 -7.82
N VAL A 47 -17.14 -4.79 -8.50
CA VAL A 47 -17.78 -3.59 -7.95
C VAL A 47 -19.28 -3.81 -7.78
N ARG A 48 -19.78 -3.76 -6.54
CA ARG A 48 -21.19 -3.97 -6.18
C ARG A 48 -21.78 -2.81 -5.37
N ASP A 49 -21.09 -1.66 -5.35
CA ASP A 49 -21.51 -0.51 -4.57
C ASP A 49 -22.77 0.14 -5.19
N ARG A 50 -23.82 0.27 -4.39
CA ARG A 50 -25.10 0.87 -4.82
C ARG A 50 -25.02 2.37 -5.08
N ARG A 51 -23.96 3.03 -4.65
CA ARG A 51 -23.69 4.46 -4.93
C ARG A 51 -23.26 4.68 -6.38
N VAL A 52 -22.79 3.63 -7.08
CA VAL A 52 -22.33 3.71 -8.47
C VAL A 52 -23.53 3.80 -9.42
N ARG A 53 -23.60 4.88 -10.18
CA ARG A 53 -24.65 5.15 -11.18
C ARG A 53 -24.05 5.44 -12.55
N ALA A 54 -24.69 4.96 -13.61
CA ALA A 54 -24.27 5.24 -14.98
C ALA A 54 -24.59 6.70 -15.37
N LEU A 55 -23.69 7.35 -16.12
CA LEU A 55 -23.88 8.72 -16.64
C LEU A 55 -24.54 8.76 -18.03
N GLY A 56 -24.89 7.60 -18.61
CA GLY A 56 -25.73 7.47 -19.79
C GLY A 56 -25.07 7.71 -21.16
N ARG A 57 -23.85 8.26 -21.23
CA ARG A 57 -23.11 8.47 -22.48
C ARG A 57 -21.77 7.75 -22.45
N PRO A 58 -21.42 6.98 -23.51
CA PRO A 58 -20.09 6.44 -23.64
C PRO A 58 -19.11 7.53 -24.07
N LEU A 59 -17.89 7.43 -23.55
CA LEU A 59 -16.72 8.11 -24.06
C LEU A 59 -16.16 7.28 -25.22
N THR A 60 -15.75 7.94 -26.30
CA THR A 60 -15.07 7.28 -27.42
C THR A 60 -13.60 7.62 -27.38
N LEU A 61 -12.76 6.58 -27.39
CA LEU A 61 -11.31 6.68 -27.41
C LEU A 61 -10.78 6.00 -28.67
N GLU A 62 -9.90 6.71 -29.39
CA GLU A 62 -9.30 6.20 -30.61
C GLU A 62 -7.90 5.67 -30.32
N PHE A 63 -7.66 4.41 -30.68
CA PHE A 63 -6.35 3.76 -30.65
C PHE A 63 -6.07 3.11 -32.01
N PRO A 64 -4.81 2.86 -32.38
CA PRO A 64 -4.50 2.15 -33.63
C PRO A 64 -5.12 0.76 -33.72
N PHE A 65 -5.37 0.10 -32.58
CA PHE A 65 -6.03 -1.21 -32.54
C PHE A 65 -7.59 -1.11 -32.65
N GLY A 66 -8.15 0.09 -32.64
CA GLY A 66 -9.59 0.31 -32.81
C GLY A 66 -10.17 1.42 -31.95
N THR A 67 -11.44 1.71 -32.22
CA THR A 67 -12.25 2.66 -31.46
C THR A 67 -12.88 1.98 -30.25
N GLU A 68 -12.55 2.46 -29.05
CA GLU A 68 -13.04 1.91 -27.79
C GLU A 68 -14.16 2.77 -27.19
N ARG A 69 -15.24 2.12 -26.77
CA ARG A 69 -16.36 2.79 -26.09
C ARG A 69 -16.34 2.50 -24.61
N VAL A 70 -16.10 3.55 -23.81
CA VAL A 70 -15.99 3.48 -22.35
C VAL A 70 -17.23 4.11 -21.72
N TRP A 71 -17.96 3.35 -20.94
CA TRP A 71 -19.14 3.83 -20.21
C TRP A 71 -18.71 4.48 -18.90
N LEU A 72 -19.14 5.72 -18.68
CA LEU A 72 -18.84 6.44 -17.46
C LEU A 72 -19.87 6.14 -16.37
N HIS A 73 -19.38 5.78 -15.20
CA HIS A 73 -20.17 5.62 -13.99
C HIS A 73 -19.61 6.54 -12.91
N GLU A 74 -20.45 6.99 -12.01
CA GLU A 74 -20.07 7.93 -10.96
C GLU A 74 -20.54 7.49 -9.59
N ALA A 75 -19.73 7.73 -8.58
CA ALA A 75 -20.11 7.66 -7.17
C ALA A 75 -19.65 8.92 -6.43
N GLN A 76 -20.53 9.54 -5.65
CA GLN A 76 -20.16 10.58 -4.69
C GLN A 76 -19.70 9.90 -3.40
N VAL A 77 -18.47 10.17 -2.98
CA VAL A 77 -17.87 9.57 -1.77
C VAL A 77 -17.99 10.51 -0.58
N ALA A 78 -17.59 11.77 -0.77
CA ALA A 78 -17.67 12.82 0.24
C ALA A 78 -17.87 14.18 -0.47
N GLU A 79 -18.11 15.23 0.28
CA GLU A 79 -18.08 16.59 -0.26
C GLU A 79 -16.69 16.88 -0.85
N GLY A 80 -16.64 17.39 -2.07
CA GLY A 80 -15.40 17.64 -2.81
C GLY A 80 -14.69 16.38 -3.32
N HIS A 81 -15.23 15.17 -3.10
CA HIS A 81 -14.63 13.91 -3.56
C HIS A 81 -15.62 13.06 -4.34
N ARG A 82 -15.39 12.94 -5.65
CA ARG A 82 -16.15 12.09 -6.58
C ARG A 82 -15.25 11.01 -7.18
N VAL A 83 -15.85 9.86 -7.52
CA VAL A 83 -15.17 8.76 -8.22
C VAL A 83 -15.87 8.51 -9.54
N LEU A 84 -15.13 8.54 -10.66
CA LEU A 84 -15.57 8.06 -11.95
C LEU A 84 -15.01 6.64 -12.18
N LEU A 85 -15.87 5.72 -12.56
CA LEU A 85 -15.50 4.36 -12.90
C LEU A 85 -15.65 4.15 -14.41
N LEU A 86 -14.59 3.69 -15.05
CA LEU A 86 -14.52 3.43 -16.49
C LEU A 86 -15.03 2.02 -16.78
N GLY A 87 -16.26 1.92 -17.28
CA GLY A 87 -16.89 0.66 -17.65
C GLY A 87 -16.49 0.25 -19.06
N HIS A 88 -15.81 -0.89 -19.18
CA HIS A 88 -15.40 -1.49 -20.45
C HIS A 88 -15.25 -3.00 -20.33
N GLY A 89 -15.47 -3.75 -21.41
CA GLY A 89 -15.39 -5.22 -21.40
C GLY A 89 -14.07 -5.80 -20.93
N VAL A 90 -12.95 -5.08 -21.12
CA VAL A 90 -11.61 -5.52 -20.65
C VAL A 90 -11.48 -5.55 -19.12
N TYR A 91 -12.35 -4.85 -18.40
CA TYR A 91 -12.37 -4.84 -16.93
C TYR A 91 -13.40 -5.80 -16.33
N ASP A 92 -14.32 -6.35 -17.17
CA ASP A 92 -15.36 -7.29 -16.73
C ASP A 92 -14.80 -8.72 -16.60
N ARG A 93 -13.88 -8.91 -15.66
CA ARG A 93 -13.15 -10.17 -15.39
C ARG A 93 -13.03 -10.41 -13.89
N ASP A 94 -12.76 -11.67 -13.53
CA ASP A 94 -12.34 -12.01 -12.20
C ASP A 94 -10.85 -11.65 -12.03
N GLY A 95 -10.54 -10.92 -10.96
CA GLY A 95 -9.20 -10.36 -10.71
C GLY A 95 -8.98 -8.99 -11.35
N LEU A 96 -8.06 -8.22 -10.73
CA LEU A 96 -7.75 -6.85 -11.15
C LEU A 96 -6.64 -6.81 -12.21
N TYR A 97 -5.60 -7.61 -12.05
CA TYR A 97 -4.40 -7.62 -12.88
C TYR A 97 -4.14 -8.97 -13.57
N GLY A 98 -4.74 -10.01 -13.05
CA GLY A 98 -4.58 -11.39 -13.51
C GLY A 98 -5.54 -12.32 -12.81
N ASP A 99 -5.43 -13.60 -13.12
CA ASP A 99 -6.17 -14.70 -12.50
C ASP A 99 -5.20 -15.77 -11.97
N GLY A 100 -5.72 -16.92 -11.53
CA GLY A 100 -4.89 -18.03 -11.01
C GLY A 100 -3.87 -18.60 -12.00
N ARG A 101 -3.83 -18.14 -13.27
CA ARG A 101 -2.87 -18.55 -14.32
C ARG A 101 -1.78 -17.51 -14.55
N GLY A 102 -1.89 -16.32 -13.96
CA GLY A 102 -0.92 -15.24 -14.09
C GLY A 102 -1.56 -13.90 -14.47
N GLU A 103 -0.73 -12.95 -14.90
CA GLU A 103 -1.18 -11.63 -15.36
C GLU A 103 -1.96 -11.73 -16.68
N PHE A 104 -2.93 -10.83 -16.88
CA PHE A 104 -3.66 -10.76 -18.14
C PHE A 104 -2.77 -10.25 -19.28
N GLY A 105 -2.75 -10.97 -20.40
CA GLY A 105 -1.89 -10.64 -21.56
C GLY A 105 -2.22 -9.32 -22.25
N ASP A 106 -3.42 -8.74 -21.99
CA ASP A 106 -3.86 -7.46 -22.52
C ASP A 106 -3.74 -6.30 -21.53
N ASN A 107 -2.97 -6.45 -20.45
CA ASN A 107 -2.77 -5.41 -19.43
C ASN A 107 -2.24 -4.10 -20.02
N ALA A 108 -1.41 -4.14 -21.08
CA ALA A 108 -0.97 -2.94 -21.76
C ALA A 108 -2.14 -2.11 -22.29
N ARG A 109 -3.09 -2.74 -23.00
CA ARG A 109 -4.30 -2.07 -23.52
C ARG A 109 -5.23 -1.62 -22.41
N ARG A 110 -5.43 -2.46 -21.39
CA ARG A 110 -6.28 -2.15 -20.23
C ARG A 110 -5.84 -0.87 -19.52
N PHE A 111 -4.56 -0.73 -19.27
CA PHE A 111 -4.04 0.40 -18.49
C PHE A 111 -3.65 1.60 -19.38
N ALA A 112 -3.44 1.42 -20.68
CA ALA A 112 -3.48 2.53 -21.62
C ALA A 112 -4.88 3.16 -21.70
N LEU A 113 -5.93 2.33 -21.70
CA LEU A 113 -7.32 2.78 -21.66
C LEU A 113 -7.65 3.52 -20.35
N LEU A 114 -7.12 3.08 -19.19
CA LEU A 114 -7.23 3.84 -17.94
C LEU A 114 -6.53 5.20 -18.05
N SER A 115 -5.27 5.21 -18.50
CA SER A 115 -4.43 6.42 -18.57
C SER A 115 -5.02 7.50 -19.47
N VAL A 116 -5.36 7.13 -20.72
CA VAL A 116 -5.96 8.07 -21.70
C VAL A 116 -7.43 8.36 -21.35
N GLY A 117 -8.16 7.33 -20.95
CA GLY A 117 -9.58 7.41 -20.59
C GLY A 117 -9.83 8.33 -19.41
N ALA A 118 -8.94 8.38 -18.42
CA ALA A 118 -9.06 9.28 -17.27
C ALA A 118 -9.01 10.75 -17.68
N LEU A 119 -8.07 11.13 -18.57
CA LEU A 119 -7.97 12.49 -19.08
C LEU A 119 -9.21 12.91 -19.88
N SER A 120 -9.64 12.04 -20.78
CA SER A 120 -10.85 12.27 -21.60
C SER A 120 -12.13 12.26 -20.75
N ALA A 121 -12.21 11.44 -19.72
CA ALA A 121 -13.36 11.39 -18.81
C ALA A 121 -13.49 12.67 -17.99
N ALA A 122 -12.37 13.25 -17.51
CA ALA A 122 -12.38 14.54 -16.83
C ALA A 122 -12.96 15.63 -17.72
N GLN A 123 -12.54 15.72 -18.99
CA GLN A 123 -13.10 16.67 -19.95
C GLN A 123 -14.59 16.42 -20.21
N ALA A 124 -15.00 15.15 -20.38
CA ALA A 124 -16.39 14.80 -20.68
C ALA A 124 -17.38 15.18 -19.57
N VAL A 125 -16.91 15.21 -18.30
CA VAL A 125 -17.72 15.65 -17.16
C VAL A 125 -17.49 17.13 -16.79
N GLY A 126 -16.75 17.89 -17.63
CA GLY A 126 -16.46 19.32 -17.40
C GLY A 126 -15.51 19.59 -16.24
N PHE A 127 -14.72 18.60 -15.82
CA PHE A 127 -13.72 18.78 -14.76
C PHE A 127 -12.40 19.26 -15.34
N GLN A 128 -11.99 20.45 -14.96
CA GLN A 128 -10.75 21.10 -15.40
C GLN A 128 -9.70 20.94 -14.28
N PRO A 129 -8.78 19.98 -14.37
CA PRO A 129 -7.79 19.78 -13.32
C PRO A 129 -6.67 20.82 -13.36
N ASP A 130 -6.25 21.25 -12.17
CA ASP A 130 -5.00 21.98 -11.95
C ASP A 130 -3.84 20.97 -11.79
N VAL A 131 -4.15 19.77 -11.28
CA VAL A 131 -3.20 18.67 -11.02
C VAL A 131 -3.75 17.37 -11.58
N VAL A 132 -2.90 16.60 -12.26
CA VAL A 132 -3.15 15.20 -12.66
C VAL A 132 -2.22 14.31 -11.83
N HIS A 133 -2.78 13.62 -10.85
CA HIS A 133 -2.06 12.73 -9.96
C HIS A 133 -2.24 11.27 -10.40
N LEU A 134 -1.15 10.65 -10.80
CA LEU A 134 -1.06 9.31 -11.36
C LEU A 134 -0.48 8.34 -10.31
N ASN A 135 -0.97 7.12 -10.26
CA ASN A 135 -0.51 6.13 -9.28
C ASN A 135 0.03 4.88 -9.97
N ASP A 136 1.30 4.58 -9.72
CA ASP A 136 2.05 3.44 -10.23
C ASP A 136 2.04 3.31 -11.77
N TRP A 137 2.52 2.18 -12.27
CA TRP A 137 2.66 1.91 -13.70
C TRP A 137 1.31 1.89 -14.45
N GLN A 138 0.23 1.51 -13.78
CA GLN A 138 -1.09 1.40 -14.38
C GLN A 138 -1.64 2.76 -14.86
N ALA A 139 -1.20 3.84 -14.24
CA ALA A 139 -1.54 5.20 -14.65
C ALA A 139 -0.37 5.91 -15.36
N GLY A 140 0.81 5.28 -15.43
CA GLY A 140 2.07 5.91 -15.86
C GLY A 140 2.04 6.52 -17.27
N LEU A 141 1.35 5.90 -18.23
CA LEU A 141 1.17 6.47 -19.57
C LEU A 141 0.37 7.78 -19.56
N GLY A 142 -0.38 8.08 -18.51
CA GLY A 142 -1.15 9.32 -18.39
C GLY A 142 -0.27 10.57 -18.43
N ALA A 143 0.96 10.51 -17.91
CA ALA A 143 1.91 11.62 -17.97
C ALA A 143 2.35 11.91 -19.41
N LEU A 144 2.70 10.88 -20.17
CA LEU A 144 3.02 11.01 -21.59
C LEU A 144 1.82 11.48 -22.40
N ALA A 145 0.64 10.88 -22.20
CA ALA A 145 -0.58 11.27 -22.90
C ALA A 145 -0.96 12.74 -22.63
N LEU A 146 -0.78 13.21 -21.40
CA LEU A 146 -1.02 14.62 -21.03
C LEU A 146 -0.11 15.56 -21.83
N ARG A 147 1.17 15.23 -21.99
CA ARG A 147 2.14 16.06 -22.71
C ARG A 147 1.95 16.00 -24.23
N ALA A 148 1.75 14.81 -24.80
CA ALA A 148 1.65 14.63 -26.24
C ALA A 148 0.26 14.94 -26.81
N GLY A 149 -0.81 14.60 -26.09
CA GLY A 149 -2.18 14.70 -26.60
C GLY A 149 -2.91 15.98 -26.24
N TYR A 150 -2.45 16.73 -25.24
CA TYR A 150 -3.16 17.91 -24.71
C TYR A 150 -2.31 19.17 -24.68
N GLU A 151 -1.18 19.19 -25.41
CA GLU A 151 -0.33 20.36 -25.54
C GLU A 151 -1.14 21.59 -26.01
N GLY A 152 -0.87 22.74 -25.41
CA GLY A 152 -1.58 23.99 -25.72
C GLY A 152 -3.00 24.11 -25.15
N THR A 153 -3.58 23.03 -24.64
CA THR A 153 -4.92 23.03 -24.00
C THR A 153 -4.85 23.43 -22.53
N ALA A 154 -6.01 23.72 -21.94
CA ALA A 154 -6.09 23.95 -20.50
C ALA A 154 -5.71 22.69 -19.68
N LEU A 155 -6.11 21.50 -20.13
CA LEU A 155 -5.73 20.23 -19.51
C LEU A 155 -4.21 20.00 -19.57
N GLY A 156 -3.56 20.30 -20.72
CA GLY A 156 -2.11 20.13 -20.88
C GLY A 156 -1.25 21.05 -20.00
N ARG A 157 -1.86 22.09 -19.41
CA ARG A 157 -1.19 22.97 -18.42
C ARG A 157 -1.25 22.43 -17.00
N ALA A 158 -2.04 21.37 -16.75
CA ALA A 158 -2.11 20.77 -15.44
C ALA A 158 -0.76 20.19 -15.01
N LYS A 159 -0.40 20.37 -13.75
CA LYS A 159 0.79 19.76 -13.18
C LYS A 159 0.59 18.24 -13.05
N SER A 160 1.52 17.46 -13.57
CA SER A 160 1.51 16.02 -13.46
C SER A 160 2.35 15.54 -12.28
N VAL A 161 1.78 14.67 -11.44
CA VAL A 161 2.44 14.04 -10.30
C VAL A 161 2.28 12.54 -10.42
N LEU A 162 3.38 11.79 -10.28
CA LEU A 162 3.36 10.33 -10.22
C LEU A 162 3.72 9.87 -8.82
N THR A 163 2.89 9.02 -8.20
CA THR A 163 3.26 8.31 -6.95
C THR A 163 3.72 6.90 -7.24
N LEU A 164 4.90 6.55 -6.70
CA LEU A 164 5.50 5.22 -6.70
C LEU A 164 5.13 4.48 -5.42
N HIS A 165 4.21 3.51 -5.52
CA HIS A 165 3.81 2.69 -4.37
C HIS A 165 4.71 1.46 -4.23
N ASN A 166 5.06 0.81 -5.34
CA ASN A 166 6.00 -0.31 -5.33
C ASN A 166 6.74 -0.42 -6.67
N LEU A 167 8.01 -0.04 -6.68
CA LEU A 167 8.88 -0.02 -7.87
C LEU A 167 9.17 -1.43 -8.45
N ALA A 168 8.89 -2.49 -7.69
CA ALA A 168 9.04 -3.86 -8.19
C ALA A 168 8.05 -4.18 -9.33
N TYR A 169 6.93 -3.44 -9.40
CA TYR A 169 5.93 -3.55 -10.47
C TYR A 169 6.08 -2.39 -11.44
N GLN A 170 6.46 -2.68 -12.69
CA GLN A 170 6.88 -1.65 -13.64
C GLN A 170 6.01 -1.55 -14.89
N GLY A 171 5.12 -2.53 -15.12
CA GLY A 171 4.30 -2.57 -16.32
C GLY A 171 5.18 -2.63 -17.58
N ASN A 172 6.01 -3.68 -17.65
CA ASN A 172 6.90 -3.93 -18.79
C ASN A 172 6.19 -4.81 -19.82
N PHE A 173 6.14 -4.33 -21.06
CA PHE A 173 5.39 -4.98 -22.14
C PHE A 173 6.26 -5.16 -23.40
N PRO A 174 5.92 -6.11 -24.28
CA PRO A 174 6.64 -6.32 -25.53
C PRO A 174 6.69 -5.04 -26.39
N ARG A 175 7.75 -4.87 -27.19
CA ARG A 175 7.97 -3.70 -28.05
C ARG A 175 6.80 -3.40 -29.00
N GLU A 176 6.07 -4.42 -29.41
CA GLU A 176 4.91 -4.35 -30.31
C GLU A 176 3.83 -3.42 -29.77
N VAL A 177 3.75 -3.27 -28.44
CA VAL A 177 2.84 -2.35 -27.74
C VAL A 177 3.01 -0.90 -28.21
N MET A 178 4.22 -0.48 -28.64
CA MET A 178 4.42 0.85 -29.22
C MET A 178 3.48 1.11 -30.40
N GLY A 179 3.41 0.16 -31.35
CA GLY A 179 2.53 0.28 -32.51
C GLY A 179 1.05 0.11 -32.16
N GLU A 180 0.74 -0.81 -31.24
CA GLU A 180 -0.65 -1.07 -30.81
C GLU A 180 -1.29 0.16 -30.14
N LEU A 181 -0.52 0.86 -29.33
CA LEU A 181 -1.01 2.03 -28.59
C LEU A 181 -0.78 3.36 -29.32
N GLY A 182 -0.15 3.36 -30.50
CA GLY A 182 0.19 4.56 -31.26
C GLY A 182 1.26 5.42 -30.59
N LEU A 183 2.13 4.80 -29.81
CA LEU A 183 3.24 5.52 -29.19
C LEU A 183 4.31 5.85 -30.23
N PRO A 184 4.89 7.05 -30.23
CA PRO A 184 5.92 7.44 -31.18
C PRO A 184 7.13 6.48 -31.12
N ARG A 185 7.54 5.96 -32.27
CA ARG A 185 8.63 4.96 -32.34
C ARG A 185 9.96 5.48 -31.85
N GLU A 186 10.21 6.79 -32.01
CA GLU A 186 11.37 7.52 -31.53
C GLU A 186 11.52 7.51 -30.01
N LEU A 187 10.45 7.25 -29.28
CA LEU A 187 10.48 7.11 -27.82
C LEU A 187 10.99 5.73 -27.36
N PHE A 188 11.17 4.76 -28.27
CA PHE A 188 11.73 3.45 -27.91
C PHE A 188 13.26 3.50 -27.86
N THR A 189 13.78 4.24 -26.89
CA THR A 189 15.21 4.41 -26.60
C THR A 189 15.49 4.24 -25.12
N SER A 190 16.76 4.08 -24.75
CA SER A 190 17.20 3.99 -23.34
C SER A 190 16.86 5.24 -22.53
N GLU A 191 16.81 6.42 -23.14
CA GLU A 191 16.36 7.65 -22.52
C GLU A 191 14.83 7.83 -22.57
N GLY A 192 14.12 6.97 -23.31
CA GLY A 192 12.67 7.00 -23.49
C GLY A 192 11.97 5.85 -22.75
N LEU A 193 11.09 5.15 -23.46
CA LEU A 193 10.21 4.11 -22.90
C LEU A 193 10.84 2.73 -22.82
N GLU A 194 11.97 2.51 -23.54
CA GLU A 194 12.63 1.21 -23.59
C GLU A 194 13.23 0.85 -22.22
N PHE A 195 13.01 -0.38 -21.79
CA PHE A 195 13.58 -0.94 -20.57
C PHE A 195 13.83 -2.44 -20.78
N HIS A 196 15.11 -2.83 -20.89
CA HIS A 196 15.55 -4.22 -21.15
C HIS A 196 14.84 -4.88 -22.36
N GLY A 197 14.71 -4.15 -23.47
CA GLY A 197 14.04 -4.62 -24.68
C GLY A 197 12.51 -4.53 -24.67
N GLN A 198 11.92 -4.05 -23.59
CA GLN A 198 10.48 -3.89 -23.37
C GLN A 198 10.08 -2.41 -23.27
N VAL A 199 8.79 -2.14 -23.31
CA VAL A 199 8.20 -0.82 -23.02
C VAL A 199 7.79 -0.78 -21.56
N SER A 200 8.32 0.15 -20.76
CA SER A 200 7.93 0.31 -19.36
C SER A 200 6.98 1.50 -19.18
N PHE A 201 5.77 1.23 -18.69
CA PHE A 201 4.79 2.28 -18.39
C PHE A 201 5.17 3.09 -17.16
N LEU A 202 5.82 2.45 -16.16
CA LEU A 202 6.31 3.17 -14.99
C LEU A 202 7.42 4.15 -15.37
N LYS A 203 8.34 3.72 -16.26
CA LYS A 203 9.40 4.58 -16.77
C LYS A 203 8.83 5.78 -17.52
N ALA A 204 7.78 5.58 -18.33
CA ALA A 204 7.04 6.68 -18.96
C ALA A 204 6.51 7.68 -17.91
N GLY A 205 5.87 7.18 -16.87
CA GLY A 205 5.36 8.01 -15.78
C GLY A 205 6.47 8.81 -15.09
N ILE A 206 7.62 8.18 -14.76
CA ILE A 206 8.76 8.86 -14.13
C ILE A 206 9.35 9.93 -15.04
N LEU A 207 9.49 9.65 -16.33
CA LEU A 207 10.08 10.60 -17.29
C LEU A 207 9.24 11.84 -17.56
N TYR A 208 7.92 11.66 -17.72
CA TYR A 208 7.03 12.70 -18.25
C TYR A 208 6.22 13.42 -17.16
N SER A 209 6.27 13.00 -15.90
CA SER A 209 5.65 13.73 -14.79
C SER A 209 6.50 14.95 -14.35
N ASP A 210 5.86 16.03 -13.94
CA ASP A 210 6.54 17.21 -13.38
C ASP A 210 7.16 16.90 -12.02
N ALA A 211 6.44 16.16 -11.18
CA ALA A 211 6.92 15.70 -9.89
C ALA A 211 6.69 14.17 -9.74
N VAL A 212 7.57 13.54 -8.99
CA VAL A 212 7.48 12.14 -8.61
C VAL A 212 7.46 12.05 -7.10
N THR A 213 6.54 11.28 -6.54
CA THR A 213 6.54 10.99 -5.11
C THR A 213 6.76 9.51 -4.86
N ALA A 214 7.36 9.17 -3.73
CA ALA A 214 7.45 7.81 -3.22
C ALA A 214 6.77 7.76 -1.85
N VAL A 215 6.27 6.59 -1.46
CA VAL A 215 5.40 6.45 -0.28
C VAL A 215 6.13 6.46 1.06
N SER A 216 7.40 6.82 1.08
CA SER A 216 8.14 7.22 2.29
C SER A 216 9.46 7.92 1.94
N PRO A 217 10.04 8.76 2.83
CA PRO A 217 11.33 9.41 2.62
C PRO A 217 12.49 8.42 2.48
N THR A 218 12.54 7.39 3.31
CA THR A 218 13.57 6.35 3.21
C THR A 218 13.42 5.57 1.91
N TYR A 219 12.20 5.18 1.54
CA TYR A 219 11.97 4.51 0.26
C TYR A 219 12.38 5.37 -0.93
N ALA A 220 12.13 6.70 -0.90
CA ALA A 220 12.60 7.61 -1.93
C ALA A 220 14.15 7.62 -2.05
N ARG A 221 14.88 7.38 -0.97
CA ARG A 221 16.34 7.18 -1.00
C ARG A 221 16.72 5.79 -1.51
N ASP A 222 16.07 4.76 -0.99
CA ASP A 222 16.35 3.35 -1.33
C ASP A 222 16.22 3.07 -2.83
N ILE A 223 15.17 3.59 -3.48
CA ILE A 223 14.92 3.39 -4.93
C ILE A 223 15.94 4.10 -5.84
N GLN A 224 16.82 4.93 -5.31
CA GLN A 224 17.91 5.55 -6.01
C GLN A 224 19.21 4.73 -5.92
N THR A 225 19.19 3.59 -5.23
CA THR A 225 20.32 2.65 -5.12
C THR A 225 20.16 1.48 -6.09
N PRO A 226 21.25 0.82 -6.52
CA PRO A 226 21.16 -0.38 -7.38
C PRO A 226 20.30 -1.49 -6.76
N GLU A 227 20.34 -1.65 -5.43
CA GLU A 227 19.62 -2.69 -4.70
C GLU A 227 18.11 -2.43 -4.66
N GLY A 228 17.71 -1.16 -4.46
CA GLY A 228 16.30 -0.78 -4.31
C GLY A 228 15.63 -0.30 -5.60
N GLY A 229 16.42 0.11 -6.59
CA GLY A 229 15.94 0.78 -7.79
C GLY A 229 15.37 -0.12 -8.88
N ASN A 230 15.49 -1.45 -8.73
CA ASN A 230 14.97 -2.41 -9.73
C ASN A 230 15.35 -2.07 -11.19
N GLY A 231 16.57 -1.56 -11.40
CA GLY A 231 17.10 -1.12 -12.70
C GLY A 231 16.69 0.30 -13.13
N LEU A 232 15.84 0.99 -12.36
CA LEU A 232 15.45 2.39 -12.60
C LEU A 232 16.20 3.39 -11.70
N ASP A 233 17.14 2.93 -10.87
CA ASP A 233 17.92 3.76 -9.94
C ASP A 233 18.67 4.90 -10.64
N GLY A 234 19.24 4.66 -11.81
CA GLY A 234 19.91 5.68 -12.62
C GLY A 234 18.96 6.80 -13.05
N LEU A 235 17.77 6.44 -13.52
CA LEU A 235 16.72 7.39 -13.89
C LEU A 235 16.23 8.18 -12.67
N LEU A 236 15.98 7.50 -11.54
CA LEU A 236 15.51 8.14 -10.32
C LEU A 236 16.55 9.08 -9.72
N ARG A 237 17.85 8.74 -9.78
CA ARG A 237 18.95 9.68 -9.43
C ARG A 237 18.97 10.92 -10.35
N ALA A 238 18.77 10.74 -11.65
CA ALA A 238 18.70 11.87 -12.59
C ALA A 238 17.49 12.77 -12.29
N ARG A 239 16.38 12.19 -11.83
CA ARG A 239 15.14 12.87 -11.47
C ARG A 239 15.02 13.24 -9.97
N ARG A 240 16.11 13.11 -9.18
CA ARG A 240 16.09 13.32 -7.71
C ARG A 240 15.53 14.69 -7.28
N HIS A 241 15.69 15.72 -8.10
CA HIS A 241 15.19 17.06 -7.83
C HIS A 241 13.65 17.15 -7.85
N ALA A 242 12.99 16.24 -8.55
CA ALA A 242 11.56 16.12 -8.65
C ALA A 242 10.97 14.98 -7.76
N LEU A 243 11.83 14.24 -7.04
CA LEU A 243 11.44 13.08 -6.22
C LEU A 243 11.29 13.48 -4.75
N THR A 244 10.11 13.26 -4.18
CA THR A 244 9.79 13.53 -2.77
C THR A 244 9.21 12.29 -2.11
N GLY A 245 9.70 11.92 -0.92
CA GLY A 245 9.11 10.85 -0.10
C GLY A 245 8.03 11.39 0.82
N ILE A 246 6.83 10.80 0.78
CA ILE A 246 5.68 11.15 1.64
C ILE A 246 5.12 9.86 2.25
N VAL A 247 5.18 9.75 3.59
CA VAL A 247 4.59 8.59 4.28
C VAL A 247 3.08 8.58 4.10
N ASN A 248 2.51 7.40 3.78
CA ASN A 248 1.06 7.22 3.73
C ASN A 248 0.43 7.43 5.10
N GLY A 249 -0.82 7.86 5.12
CA GLY A 249 -1.63 7.86 6.33
C GLY A 249 -2.36 6.53 6.54
N ILE A 250 -3.07 6.46 7.68
CA ILE A 250 -4.07 5.43 7.96
C ILE A 250 -5.41 6.09 8.26
N ASP A 251 -6.50 5.35 8.09
CA ASP A 251 -7.82 5.80 8.57
C ASP A 251 -7.88 5.64 10.09
N VAL A 252 -7.65 6.77 10.78
CA VAL A 252 -7.63 6.81 12.26
C VAL A 252 -9.03 6.72 12.89
N ALA A 253 -10.09 6.76 12.10
CA ALA A 253 -11.46 6.53 12.60
C ALA A 253 -11.80 5.03 12.55
N GLU A 254 -11.38 4.33 11.48
CA GLU A 254 -11.52 2.89 11.33
C GLU A 254 -10.57 2.14 12.29
N TRP A 255 -9.28 2.48 12.25
CA TRP A 255 -8.24 1.87 13.08
C TRP A 255 -8.11 2.63 14.41
N ASN A 256 -9.07 2.44 15.30
CA ASN A 256 -9.12 3.11 16.60
C ASN A 256 -9.62 2.19 17.72
N PRO A 257 -8.75 1.79 18.67
CA PRO A 257 -9.14 0.86 19.73
C PRO A 257 -10.27 1.34 20.64
N GLU A 258 -10.57 2.65 20.66
CA GLU A 258 -11.67 3.21 21.45
C GLU A 258 -13.04 3.00 20.79
N THR A 259 -13.09 2.88 19.46
CA THR A 259 -14.36 2.86 18.70
C THR A 259 -14.51 1.63 17.81
N ASP A 260 -13.43 0.85 17.60
CA ASP A 260 -13.41 -0.29 16.72
C ASP A 260 -14.49 -1.33 17.08
N VAL A 261 -15.36 -1.61 16.11
CA VAL A 261 -16.48 -2.53 16.26
C VAL A 261 -16.08 -4.02 16.18
N HIS A 262 -14.88 -4.30 15.70
CA HIS A 262 -14.36 -5.66 15.54
C HIS A 262 -13.76 -6.23 16.82
N LEU A 263 -13.47 -5.37 17.81
CA LEU A 263 -12.81 -5.80 19.04
C LEU A 263 -13.76 -6.46 20.04
N PRO A 264 -13.32 -7.54 20.69
CA PRO A 264 -14.04 -8.11 21.83
C PRO A 264 -14.23 -7.13 23.01
N ALA A 265 -13.25 -6.25 23.21
CA ALA A 265 -13.30 -5.18 24.20
C ALA A 265 -12.54 -3.95 23.70
N ARG A 266 -13.11 -2.79 23.81
CA ARG A 266 -12.48 -1.51 23.47
C ARG A 266 -11.57 -1.03 24.60
N TYR A 267 -10.58 -0.21 24.25
CA TYR A 267 -9.63 0.35 25.20
C TYR A 267 -9.01 1.66 24.69
N SER A 268 -8.28 2.34 25.57
CA SER A 268 -7.60 3.59 25.25
C SER A 268 -6.17 3.60 25.79
N ALA A 269 -5.42 4.65 25.50
CA ALA A 269 -4.09 4.88 26.07
C ALA A 269 -4.11 5.05 27.61
N GLN A 270 -5.26 5.42 28.20
CA GLN A 270 -5.44 5.59 29.64
C GLN A 270 -5.86 4.30 30.36
N ASP A 271 -6.45 3.33 29.62
CA ASP A 271 -6.92 2.06 30.15
C ASP A 271 -6.71 0.92 29.15
N PHE A 272 -5.74 0.08 29.41
CA PHE A 272 -5.40 -1.10 28.60
C PHE A 272 -6.14 -2.39 29.00
N SER A 273 -7.13 -2.34 29.88
CA SER A 273 -7.87 -3.54 30.32
C SER A 273 -8.55 -4.26 29.14
N GLY A 274 -9.09 -3.51 28.17
CA GLY A 274 -9.66 -4.06 26.94
C GLY A 274 -8.62 -4.77 26.06
N LYS A 275 -7.38 -4.30 26.00
CA LYS A 275 -6.30 -4.96 25.26
C LYS A 275 -6.00 -6.36 25.85
N ALA A 276 -5.97 -6.49 27.16
CA ALA A 276 -5.80 -7.78 27.83
C ALA A 276 -6.98 -8.72 27.55
N ALA A 277 -8.21 -8.20 27.50
CA ALA A 277 -9.39 -8.96 27.12
C ALA A 277 -9.34 -9.44 25.66
N CYS A 278 -8.88 -8.58 24.71
CA CYS A 278 -8.65 -8.95 23.32
C CYS A 278 -7.63 -10.08 23.20
N LYS A 279 -6.51 -10.01 23.94
CA LYS A 279 -5.49 -11.07 23.98
C LYS A 279 -6.05 -12.39 24.49
N ALA A 280 -6.80 -12.38 25.57
CA ALA A 280 -7.43 -13.60 26.10
C ALA A 280 -8.42 -14.22 25.10
N ALA A 281 -9.27 -13.39 24.49
CA ALA A 281 -10.29 -13.83 23.54
C ALA A 281 -9.65 -14.44 22.27
N VAL A 282 -8.61 -13.82 21.71
CA VAL A 282 -7.97 -14.33 20.49
C VAL A 282 -7.19 -15.62 20.77
N LEU A 283 -6.49 -15.74 21.89
CA LEU A 283 -5.82 -16.98 22.27
C LEU A 283 -6.83 -18.14 22.40
N GLN A 284 -7.98 -17.89 23.03
CA GLN A 284 -9.05 -18.85 23.14
C GLN A 284 -9.63 -19.25 21.77
N SER A 285 -9.83 -18.28 20.85
CA SER A 285 -10.37 -18.58 19.52
C SER A 285 -9.46 -19.48 18.67
N PHE A 286 -8.15 -19.43 18.92
CA PHE A 286 -7.17 -20.33 18.32
C PHE A 286 -6.96 -21.63 19.11
N GLY A 287 -7.71 -21.87 20.19
CA GLY A 287 -7.56 -23.05 21.05
C GLY A 287 -6.24 -23.05 21.84
N LEU A 288 -5.60 -21.90 22.00
CA LEU A 288 -4.38 -21.77 22.80
C LEU A 288 -4.74 -21.53 24.27
N VAL A 289 -3.89 -22.02 25.17
CA VAL A 289 -4.08 -21.77 26.60
C VAL A 289 -3.90 -20.28 26.89
N PRO A 290 -4.89 -19.62 27.52
CA PRO A 290 -4.75 -18.24 27.96
C PRO A 290 -3.48 -18.06 28.82
N ALA A 291 -2.65 -17.10 28.47
CA ALA A 291 -1.38 -16.84 29.14
C ALA A 291 -1.18 -15.32 29.22
N PRO A 292 -1.84 -14.63 30.18
CA PRO A 292 -1.84 -13.16 30.26
C PRO A 292 -0.42 -12.60 30.44
N ASP A 293 0.42 -13.29 31.18
CA ASP A 293 1.78 -12.87 31.54
C ASP A 293 2.84 -13.35 30.54
N VAL A 294 2.44 -13.91 29.41
CA VAL A 294 3.34 -14.42 28.36
C VAL A 294 3.22 -13.52 27.12
N PRO A 295 4.33 -13.07 26.51
CA PRO A 295 4.27 -12.17 25.37
C PRO A 295 3.59 -12.84 24.16
N LEU A 296 2.71 -12.10 23.49
CA LEU A 296 2.04 -12.48 22.27
C LEU A 296 2.67 -11.74 21.08
N PHE A 297 3.32 -12.49 20.20
CA PHE A 297 3.82 -12.00 18.92
C PHE A 297 2.78 -12.26 17.85
N VAL A 298 2.49 -11.24 17.02
CA VAL A 298 1.52 -11.37 15.94
C VAL A 298 2.10 -10.90 14.61
N PHE A 299 1.55 -11.45 13.52
CA PHE A 299 1.78 -10.92 12.16
C PHE A 299 0.51 -11.04 11.33
N VAL A 300 0.27 -10.05 10.48
CA VAL A 300 -0.79 -10.02 9.47
C VAL A 300 -0.13 -9.63 8.15
N SER A 301 -0.06 -10.54 7.18
CA SER A 301 0.71 -10.25 5.96
C SER A 301 0.33 -11.17 4.80
N ARG A 302 0.55 -10.69 3.58
CA ARG A 302 0.71 -11.61 2.45
C ARG A 302 1.96 -12.47 2.68
N LEU A 303 1.85 -13.76 2.45
CA LEU A 303 2.98 -14.67 2.53
C LEU A 303 3.77 -14.60 1.22
N ALA A 304 4.75 -13.72 1.17
CA ALA A 304 5.56 -13.42 0.00
C ALA A 304 7.02 -13.17 0.42
N ASP A 305 7.94 -13.40 -0.50
CA ASP A 305 9.40 -13.24 -0.28
C ASP A 305 9.76 -11.83 0.25
N GLN A 306 9.07 -10.80 -0.24
CA GLN A 306 9.19 -9.43 0.23
C GLN A 306 9.05 -9.29 1.76
N LYS A 307 8.21 -10.12 2.39
CA LYS A 307 7.84 -9.99 3.81
C LYS A 307 8.79 -10.70 4.77
N GLY A 308 9.84 -11.37 4.26
CA GLY A 308 10.92 -11.94 5.05
C GLY A 308 10.56 -13.20 5.82
N PHE A 309 9.62 -14.01 5.31
CA PHE A 309 9.23 -15.28 5.94
C PHE A 309 10.35 -16.34 5.90
N ASP A 310 11.29 -16.22 4.98
CA ASP A 310 12.52 -17.05 4.93
C ASP A 310 13.37 -16.85 6.19
N LEU A 311 13.40 -15.65 6.77
CA LEU A 311 14.04 -15.39 8.08
C LEU A 311 13.10 -15.65 9.25
N LEU A 312 11.82 -15.30 9.11
CA LEU A 312 10.86 -15.33 10.21
C LEU A 312 10.54 -16.74 10.66
N ILE A 313 10.29 -17.68 9.74
CA ILE A 313 9.88 -19.05 10.08
C ILE A 313 10.92 -19.77 10.95
N PRO A 314 12.22 -19.80 10.59
CA PRO A 314 13.25 -20.39 11.45
C PRO A 314 13.41 -19.66 12.80
N ALA A 315 13.26 -18.32 12.79
CA ALA A 315 13.37 -17.53 14.02
C ALA A 315 12.22 -17.81 14.99
N LEU A 316 10.98 -17.98 14.49
CA LEU A 316 9.82 -18.36 15.30
C LEU A 316 9.99 -19.77 15.89
N GLU A 317 10.50 -20.73 15.13
CA GLU A 317 10.77 -22.07 15.64
C GLU A 317 11.78 -22.05 16.80
N ARG A 318 12.84 -21.24 16.68
CA ARG A 318 13.81 -21.04 17.75
C ARG A 318 13.18 -20.33 18.95
N LEU A 319 12.38 -19.28 18.73
CA LEU A 319 11.71 -18.49 19.76
C LEU A 319 10.76 -19.36 20.61
N LEU A 320 9.93 -20.18 19.98
CA LEU A 320 8.97 -21.09 20.63
C LEU A 320 9.65 -22.19 21.45
N ARG A 321 10.89 -22.60 21.06
CA ARG A 321 11.67 -23.57 21.82
C ARG A 321 12.38 -22.95 23.03
N GLN A 322 12.90 -21.73 22.92
CA GLN A 322 13.76 -21.12 23.94
C GLN A 322 13.00 -20.27 24.95
N HIS A 323 11.79 -19.81 24.60
CA HIS A 323 11.00 -18.92 25.44
C HIS A 323 9.56 -19.42 25.60
N ASP A 324 8.95 -19.05 26.71
CA ASP A 324 7.49 -19.18 26.84
C ASP A 324 6.85 -17.94 26.24
N VAL A 325 6.39 -18.08 25.00
CA VAL A 325 5.74 -17.04 24.19
C VAL A 325 4.52 -17.63 23.49
N ARG A 326 3.66 -16.76 22.98
CA ARG A 326 2.60 -17.14 22.03
C ARG A 326 2.80 -16.43 20.69
N VAL A 327 2.45 -17.11 19.62
CA VAL A 327 2.54 -16.55 18.26
C VAL A 327 1.22 -16.76 17.54
N LEU A 328 0.66 -15.70 16.95
CA LEU A 328 -0.51 -15.79 16.10
C LEU A 328 -0.24 -15.15 14.75
N GLY A 329 -0.64 -15.82 13.68
CA GLY A 329 -0.46 -15.35 12.31
C GLY A 329 -1.75 -15.34 11.51
N LEU A 330 -1.88 -14.34 10.64
CA LEU A 330 -2.94 -14.23 9.63
C LEU A 330 -2.29 -13.93 8.29
N GLY A 331 -2.55 -14.73 7.27
CA GLY A 331 -2.06 -14.46 5.92
C GLY A 331 -2.22 -15.61 4.96
N THR A 332 -2.01 -15.30 3.68
CA THR A 332 -2.03 -16.28 2.58
C THR A 332 -1.05 -15.82 1.50
N GLY A 333 -0.56 -16.74 0.68
CA GLY A 333 0.36 -16.42 -0.41
C GLY A 333 1.10 -17.63 -0.95
N GLU A 334 2.42 -17.65 -0.85
CA GLU A 334 3.23 -18.73 -1.37
C GLU A 334 3.01 -20.02 -0.58
N LYS A 335 2.71 -21.10 -1.31
CA LYS A 335 2.29 -22.39 -0.75
C LYS A 335 3.30 -22.96 0.23
N TRP A 336 4.60 -22.86 -0.06
CA TRP A 336 5.64 -23.37 0.83
C TRP A 336 5.66 -22.64 2.18
N MET A 337 5.35 -21.33 2.19
CA MET A 337 5.23 -20.55 3.43
C MET A 337 4.02 -20.97 4.25
N GLU A 338 2.87 -21.17 3.60
CA GLU A 338 1.65 -21.68 4.24
C GLU A 338 1.89 -23.06 4.88
N GLU A 339 2.51 -23.97 4.13
CA GLU A 339 2.85 -25.34 4.61
C GLU A 339 3.87 -25.30 5.77
N ALA A 340 4.89 -24.47 5.67
CA ALA A 340 5.91 -24.33 6.71
C ALA A 340 5.32 -23.75 8.02
N LEU A 341 4.47 -22.73 7.93
CA LEU A 341 3.79 -22.14 9.10
C LEU A 341 2.78 -23.12 9.72
N ALA A 342 2.02 -23.85 8.92
CA ALA A 342 1.11 -24.90 9.39
C ALA A 342 1.89 -26.01 10.11
N GLY A 343 3.01 -26.44 9.54
CA GLY A 343 3.91 -27.43 10.16
C GLY A 343 4.50 -26.94 11.48
N LEU A 344 4.92 -25.67 11.55
CA LEU A 344 5.42 -25.06 12.78
C LEU A 344 4.32 -24.98 13.85
N THR A 345 3.10 -24.58 13.47
CA THR A 345 1.92 -24.56 14.35
C THR A 345 1.68 -25.94 14.97
N ALA A 346 1.67 -26.99 14.14
CA ALA A 346 1.46 -28.36 14.62
C ALA A 346 2.53 -28.86 15.62
N ARG A 347 3.78 -28.40 15.44
CA ARG A 347 4.91 -28.78 16.34
C ARG A 347 5.09 -27.83 17.52
N SER A 348 4.32 -26.77 17.63
CA SER A 348 4.50 -25.70 18.64
C SER A 348 4.07 -26.11 20.06
N GLY A 349 3.42 -27.25 20.23
CA GLY A 349 2.88 -27.66 21.51
C GLY A 349 1.77 -26.76 22.05
N GLY A 350 0.98 -26.16 21.16
CA GLY A 350 -0.12 -25.25 21.53
C GLY A 350 0.34 -23.80 21.82
N LYS A 351 1.54 -23.42 21.39
CA LYS A 351 2.07 -22.05 21.56
C LYS A 351 1.85 -21.16 20.34
N MET A 352 1.51 -21.73 19.18
CA MET A 352 1.31 -21.00 17.93
C MET A 352 -0.02 -21.35 17.29
N GLY A 353 -0.68 -20.32 16.70
CA GLY A 353 -1.85 -20.43 15.84
C GLY A 353 -1.63 -19.70 14.52
N MET A 354 -2.17 -20.27 13.43
CA MET A 354 -2.12 -19.66 12.11
C MET A 354 -3.48 -19.75 11.43
N TYR A 355 -3.96 -18.64 10.89
CA TYR A 355 -5.10 -18.58 10.00
C TYR A 355 -4.62 -18.35 8.56
N VAL A 356 -4.79 -19.34 7.70
CA VAL A 356 -4.45 -19.21 6.27
C VAL A 356 -5.64 -18.61 5.53
N GLY A 357 -5.47 -17.41 5.02
CA GLY A 357 -6.51 -16.63 4.36
C GLY A 357 -6.44 -15.15 4.73
N TYR A 358 -7.51 -14.41 4.42
CA TYR A 358 -7.71 -13.05 4.87
C TYR A 358 -9.06 -12.93 5.59
N GLN A 359 -9.04 -12.31 6.76
CA GLN A 359 -10.23 -11.99 7.53
C GLN A 359 -10.01 -10.65 8.23
N GLU A 360 -10.76 -9.63 7.81
CA GLU A 360 -10.63 -8.26 8.29
C GLU A 360 -10.80 -8.14 9.81
N GLN A 361 -11.88 -8.71 10.35
CA GLN A 361 -12.12 -8.72 11.79
C GLN A 361 -10.94 -9.32 12.57
N LEU A 362 -10.37 -10.44 12.09
CA LEU A 362 -9.23 -11.06 12.75
C LEU A 362 -7.98 -10.17 12.68
N ALA A 363 -7.77 -9.44 11.57
CA ALA A 363 -6.67 -8.50 11.48
C ALA A 363 -6.75 -7.43 12.57
N HIS A 364 -7.92 -6.80 12.75
CA HIS A 364 -8.16 -5.83 13.83
C HIS A 364 -7.91 -6.42 15.23
N VAL A 365 -8.42 -7.64 15.46
CA VAL A 365 -8.24 -8.32 16.76
C VAL A 365 -6.77 -8.67 17.02
N LEU A 366 -6.01 -9.08 16.01
CA LEU A 366 -4.57 -9.37 16.17
C LEU A 366 -3.77 -8.10 16.47
N GLU A 367 -4.06 -6.98 15.79
CA GLU A 367 -3.46 -5.68 16.11
C GLU A 367 -3.77 -5.26 17.54
N ALA A 368 -5.01 -5.47 17.99
CA ALA A 368 -5.43 -5.11 19.35
C ALA A 368 -4.86 -6.04 20.43
N ALA A 369 -4.73 -7.32 20.14
CA ALA A 369 -4.33 -8.34 21.11
C ALA A 369 -2.81 -8.48 21.27
N GLY A 370 -2.06 -8.22 20.20
CA GLY A 370 -0.61 -8.40 20.15
C GLY A 370 0.13 -7.57 21.17
N ASP A 371 1.21 -8.11 21.71
CA ASP A 371 2.21 -7.33 22.43
C ASP A 371 3.25 -6.81 21.46
N PHE A 372 3.65 -7.65 20.50
CA PHE A 372 4.59 -7.30 19.43
C PHE A 372 4.03 -7.69 18.07
N PHE A 373 4.24 -6.81 17.08
CA PHE A 373 3.89 -7.05 15.68
C PHE A 373 5.15 -7.25 14.83
N LEU A 374 5.24 -8.36 14.10
CA LEU A 374 6.45 -8.79 13.40
C LEU A 374 6.43 -8.37 11.92
N MET A 375 7.41 -7.56 11.49
CA MET A 375 7.60 -7.15 10.10
C MET A 375 9.08 -7.21 9.68
N PRO A 376 9.68 -8.40 9.51
CA PRO A 376 11.08 -8.54 9.09
C PRO A 376 11.25 -8.39 7.57
N SER A 377 10.56 -7.45 6.97
CA SER A 377 10.47 -7.28 5.53
C SER A 377 11.83 -7.09 4.86
N ARG A 378 12.06 -7.76 3.71
CA ARG A 378 13.24 -7.57 2.87
C ARG A 378 13.29 -6.15 2.33
N PHE A 379 12.15 -5.64 1.92
CA PHE A 379 11.91 -4.23 1.61
C PHE A 379 10.44 -3.89 1.88
N GLU A 380 10.17 -2.66 2.28
CA GLU A 380 8.81 -2.19 2.58
C GLU A 380 8.67 -0.73 2.15
N PRO A 381 8.04 -0.45 1.01
CA PRO A 381 7.91 0.93 0.51
C PRO A 381 7.32 1.89 1.53
N CYS A 382 6.22 1.52 2.18
CA CYS A 382 5.63 2.26 3.28
C CYS A 382 5.34 1.34 4.47
N GLY A 383 4.55 0.30 4.26
CA GLY A 383 3.89 -0.46 5.31
C GLY A 383 2.73 0.33 5.94
N LEU A 384 1.72 -0.41 6.38
CA LEU A 384 0.58 0.17 7.12
C LEU A 384 0.44 -0.48 8.49
N ASN A 385 0.71 -1.77 8.60
CA ASN A 385 0.49 -2.53 9.83
C ASN A 385 1.30 -2.02 11.02
N GLN A 386 2.54 -1.53 10.82
CA GLN A 386 3.32 -0.91 11.90
C GLN A 386 2.65 0.37 12.44
N MET A 387 1.90 1.07 11.60
CA MET A 387 1.14 2.25 12.04
C MET A 387 -0.14 1.84 12.76
N TYR A 388 -0.85 0.81 12.25
CA TYR A 388 -1.98 0.20 12.97
C TYR A 388 -1.54 -0.34 14.33
N SER A 389 -0.45 -1.09 14.38
CA SER A 389 0.12 -1.65 15.61
C SER A 389 0.38 -0.57 16.64
N GLN A 390 1.08 0.49 16.27
CA GLN A 390 1.35 1.63 17.17
C GLN A 390 0.03 2.26 17.66
N ARG A 391 -0.94 2.46 16.76
CA ARG A 391 -2.25 3.00 17.12
C ARG A 391 -3.00 2.15 18.14
N TYR A 392 -2.80 0.81 18.10
CA TYR A 392 -3.39 -0.15 19.04
C TYR A 392 -2.48 -0.45 20.25
N GLY A 393 -1.38 0.26 20.43
CA GLY A 393 -0.42 0.01 21.51
C GLY A 393 0.23 -1.38 21.43
N THR A 394 0.33 -1.92 20.24
CA THR A 394 1.13 -3.10 19.91
C THR A 394 2.49 -2.64 19.41
N VAL A 395 3.57 -3.13 20.01
CA VAL A 395 4.92 -2.64 19.70
C VAL A 395 5.43 -3.29 18.42
N PRO A 396 5.67 -2.54 17.34
CA PRO A 396 6.21 -3.12 16.11
C PRO A 396 7.67 -3.55 16.29
N LEU A 397 8.00 -4.74 15.78
CA LEU A 397 9.36 -5.26 15.64
C LEU A 397 9.62 -5.37 14.14
N VAL A 398 10.45 -4.48 13.61
CA VAL A 398 10.57 -4.27 12.17
C VAL A 398 12.02 -4.25 11.70
N ARG A 399 12.26 -4.64 10.46
CA ARG A 399 13.52 -4.29 9.82
C ARG A 399 13.49 -2.82 9.39
N ALA A 400 14.56 -2.07 9.64
CA ALA A 400 14.69 -0.66 9.30
C ALA A 400 14.90 -0.48 7.79
N THR A 401 13.81 -0.51 7.02
CA THR A 401 13.80 -0.36 5.55
C THR A 401 12.58 0.43 5.11
N GLY A 402 12.71 1.28 4.09
CA GLY A 402 11.63 2.09 3.55
C GLY A 402 10.79 2.77 4.63
N GLY A 403 9.46 2.69 4.51
CA GLY A 403 8.56 3.33 5.46
C GLY A 403 8.59 2.79 6.88
N LEU A 404 9.11 1.58 7.11
CA LEU A 404 9.31 1.07 8.47
C LEU A 404 10.36 1.90 9.23
N ALA A 405 11.44 2.29 8.56
CA ALA A 405 12.47 3.17 9.13
C ALA A 405 11.95 4.61 9.37
N ASP A 406 10.94 5.05 8.63
CA ASP A 406 10.37 6.39 8.77
C ASP A 406 9.25 6.48 9.82
N THR A 407 8.68 5.35 10.24
CA THR A 407 7.50 5.28 11.12
C THR A 407 7.73 4.60 12.44
N VAL A 408 8.85 3.88 12.61
CA VAL A 408 9.21 3.18 13.85
C VAL A 408 10.55 3.68 14.36
N VAL A 409 10.54 4.25 15.55
CA VAL A 409 11.75 4.72 16.27
C VAL A 409 12.20 3.62 17.22
N ASP A 410 13.49 3.27 17.21
CA ASP A 410 14.00 2.20 18.08
C ASP A 410 13.93 2.56 19.56
N VAL A 411 13.45 1.64 20.39
CA VAL A 411 13.34 1.83 21.86
C VAL A 411 14.68 2.11 22.54
N GLY A 412 15.80 1.81 21.92
CA GLY A 412 17.13 2.14 22.43
C GLY A 412 17.47 3.63 22.39
N THR A 413 16.68 4.46 21.71
CA THR A 413 16.92 5.92 21.60
C THR A 413 16.23 6.75 22.69
N GLY A 414 15.47 6.14 23.59
CA GLY A 414 14.78 6.81 24.70
C GLY A 414 13.37 7.31 24.39
N ASP A 415 13.07 7.68 23.16
CA ASP A 415 11.74 8.09 22.65
C ASP A 415 11.13 7.05 21.70
N GLY A 416 11.66 5.82 21.72
CA GLY A 416 11.31 4.74 20.83
C GLY A 416 9.86 4.27 20.90
N THR A 417 9.33 3.90 19.73
CA THR A 417 7.96 3.40 19.54
C THR A 417 7.92 1.92 19.16
N GLY A 418 9.08 1.31 18.88
CA GLY A 418 9.20 -0.09 18.48
C GLY A 418 10.64 -0.61 18.55
N ILE A 419 10.82 -1.83 18.11
CA ILE A 419 12.13 -2.47 18.03
C ILE A 419 12.55 -2.53 16.57
N THR A 420 13.73 -1.97 16.24
CA THR A 420 14.25 -2.02 14.88
C THR A 420 15.52 -2.85 14.79
N PHE A 421 15.78 -3.44 13.62
CA PHE A 421 17.04 -4.07 13.26
C PHE A 421 17.39 -3.78 11.79
N GLU A 422 18.66 -3.76 11.43
CA GLU A 422 19.12 -3.34 10.10
C GLU A 422 19.40 -4.52 9.16
N GLY A 423 20.23 -5.48 9.61
CA GLY A 423 20.70 -6.60 8.79
C GLY A 423 19.56 -7.51 8.34
N TYR A 424 19.50 -7.85 7.04
CA TYR A 424 18.59 -8.89 6.55
C TYR A 424 19.23 -10.28 6.77
N ASP A 425 19.37 -10.66 8.03
CA ASP A 425 19.95 -11.95 8.42
C ASP A 425 19.32 -12.48 9.72
N SER A 426 19.51 -13.79 9.96
CA SER A 426 18.92 -14.49 11.09
C SER A 426 19.45 -14.02 12.45
N GLY A 427 20.68 -13.53 12.52
CA GLY A 427 21.28 -13.03 13.76
C GLY A 427 20.67 -11.71 14.19
N ALA A 428 20.50 -10.77 13.26
CA ALA A 428 19.90 -9.47 13.50
C ALA A 428 18.42 -9.61 13.95
N LEU A 429 17.63 -10.45 13.25
CA LEU A 429 16.25 -10.72 13.64
C LEU A 429 16.18 -11.43 15.01
N TRP A 430 17.06 -12.42 15.27
CA TRP A 430 17.08 -13.10 16.55
C TRP A 430 17.36 -12.15 17.70
N HIS A 431 18.36 -11.27 17.57
CA HIS A 431 18.66 -10.27 18.59
C HIS A 431 17.47 -9.33 18.86
N ALA A 432 16.75 -8.92 17.81
CA ALA A 432 15.55 -8.10 17.97
C ALA A 432 14.43 -8.85 18.74
N LEU A 433 14.24 -10.14 18.45
CA LEU A 433 13.26 -10.99 19.17
C LEU A 433 13.64 -11.16 20.65
N GLU A 434 14.93 -11.35 20.97
CA GLU A 434 15.40 -11.39 22.36
C GLU A 434 15.15 -10.05 23.07
N ARG A 435 15.44 -8.93 22.42
CA ARG A 435 15.12 -7.60 22.97
C ARG A 435 13.62 -7.46 23.29
N ALA A 436 12.74 -7.97 22.41
CA ALA A 436 11.30 -7.96 22.65
C ALA A 436 10.90 -8.78 23.88
N VAL A 437 11.45 -9.98 24.04
CA VAL A 437 11.21 -10.83 25.23
C VAL A 437 11.68 -10.16 26.52
N TRP A 438 12.85 -9.50 26.49
CA TRP A 438 13.35 -8.74 27.63
C TRP A 438 12.50 -7.52 27.95
N MET A 439 12.13 -6.75 26.92
CA MET A 439 11.29 -5.57 27.06
C MET A 439 9.90 -5.91 27.63
N TYR A 440 9.33 -7.05 27.26
CA TYR A 440 8.03 -7.49 27.83
C TYR A 440 8.12 -7.71 29.35
N ARG A 441 9.27 -8.20 29.84
CA ARG A 441 9.52 -8.39 31.28
C ARG A 441 9.74 -7.07 32.03
N ASP A 442 10.20 -6.03 31.31
CA ASP A 442 10.27 -4.66 31.81
C ASP A 442 8.94 -3.95 31.47
N GLY A 443 7.97 -4.11 32.38
CA GLY A 443 6.63 -3.57 32.18
C GLY A 443 6.59 -2.06 31.99
N ALA A 444 7.52 -1.30 32.56
CA ALA A 444 7.59 0.16 32.40
C ALA A 444 8.07 0.52 30.98
N ALA A 445 9.16 -0.08 30.49
CA ALA A 445 9.65 0.14 29.14
C ALA A 445 8.60 -0.24 28.08
N MET A 446 7.89 -1.35 28.29
CA MET A 446 6.80 -1.78 27.42
C MET A 446 5.65 -0.78 27.38
N GLN A 447 5.22 -0.28 28.54
CA GLN A 447 4.15 0.71 28.65
C GLN A 447 4.53 2.03 28.00
N ASP A 448 5.75 2.50 28.20
CA ASP A 448 6.26 3.72 27.61
C ASP A 448 6.27 3.68 26.08
N ALA A 449 6.75 2.58 25.49
CA ALA A 449 6.75 2.41 24.03
C ALA A 449 5.33 2.36 23.45
N ARG A 450 4.39 1.67 24.12
CA ARG A 450 2.96 1.66 23.76
C ARG A 450 2.37 3.06 23.72
N LEU A 451 2.55 3.83 24.79
CA LEU A 451 2.01 5.18 24.88
C LEU A 451 2.59 6.12 23.83
N ARG A 452 3.92 6.05 23.58
CA ARG A 452 4.55 6.84 22.52
C ARG A 452 4.05 6.44 21.13
N GLY A 453 3.87 5.14 20.86
CA GLY A 453 3.30 4.65 19.61
C GLY A 453 1.87 5.16 19.39
N MET A 454 1.01 5.05 20.42
CA MET A 454 -0.38 5.52 20.32
C MET A 454 -0.50 7.05 20.17
N ALA A 455 0.52 7.80 20.58
CA ALA A 455 0.56 9.26 20.44
C ALA A 455 1.03 9.73 19.05
N GLN A 456 1.50 8.83 18.17
CA GLN A 456 1.94 9.21 16.82
C GLN A 456 0.76 9.64 15.95
N ASP A 457 0.97 10.71 15.17
CA ASP A 457 0.01 11.15 14.16
C ASP A 457 0.33 10.48 12.79
N PHE A 458 -0.41 9.43 12.48
CA PHE A 458 -0.40 8.76 11.18
C PHE A 458 -1.65 9.09 10.35
N SER A 459 -2.34 10.19 10.64
CA SER A 459 -3.53 10.58 9.91
C SER A 459 -3.24 10.93 8.45
N TRP A 460 -4.22 10.71 7.58
CA TRP A 460 -4.17 11.15 6.19
C TRP A 460 -4.11 12.68 6.05
N GLU A 461 -4.56 13.43 7.04
CA GLU A 461 -4.46 14.90 7.06
C GLU A 461 -3.01 15.37 7.03
N ARG A 462 -2.11 14.68 7.75
CA ARG A 462 -0.66 14.95 7.71
C ARG A 462 -0.09 14.72 6.32
N SER A 463 -0.39 13.55 5.73
CA SER A 463 0.08 13.19 4.40
C SER A 463 -0.51 14.11 3.32
N ALA A 464 -1.80 14.44 3.39
CA ALA A 464 -2.47 15.32 2.44
C ALA A 464 -1.84 16.72 2.40
N ARG A 465 -1.42 17.28 3.54
CA ARG A 465 -0.68 18.56 3.57
C ARG A 465 0.66 18.48 2.85
N ALA A 466 1.36 17.35 2.95
CA ALA A 466 2.61 17.14 2.23
C ALA A 466 2.37 17.02 0.71
N TYR A 467 1.31 16.32 0.29
CA TYR A 467 0.91 16.29 -1.11
C TYR A 467 0.47 17.67 -1.63
N ASP A 468 -0.30 18.44 -0.84
CA ASP A 468 -0.68 19.81 -1.21
C ASP A 468 0.55 20.70 -1.47
N ALA A 469 1.60 20.56 -0.66
CA ALA A 469 2.86 21.26 -0.88
C ALA A 469 3.52 20.87 -2.23
N VAL A 470 3.53 19.56 -2.57
CA VAL A 470 4.03 19.09 -3.88
C VAL A 470 3.17 19.63 -5.03
N TYR A 471 1.86 19.72 -4.87
CA TYR A 471 0.97 20.25 -5.92
C TYR A 471 1.20 21.72 -6.17
N ARG A 472 1.54 22.51 -5.17
CA ARG A 472 1.77 23.97 -5.26
C ARG A 472 3.18 24.34 -5.75
N GLY A 473 4.21 23.57 -5.41
CA GLY A 473 5.61 23.78 -5.82
C GLY A 473 5.90 23.22 -7.16
#